data_71d55e5eb9f0c76384478af5d2400d85
#
_entry.id   71d55e5eb9f0c76384478af5d2400d85
#
_cell.length_a   1.000
_cell.length_b   1.000
_cell.length_c   1.000
_cell.angle_alpha   90.00
_cell.angle_beta   90.00
_cell.angle_gamma   90.00
#
_symmetry.space_group_name_H-M   'P 1'
#
loop_
_entity.id
_entity.type
_entity.pdbx_description
1 polymer ?
#
loop_
_entity_poly.entity_id
_entity_poly.type
_entity_poly.pdbx_seq_one_letter_code
_entity_poly.pdbx_strand_id
1 'polypeptide(L)'
;MYILLCQVRLEEKMEKKKFQMPHTYIIIFGVILVAALLTCFIPLGKYDTKEITYTVNGSEKTRTVVDPDSFQYILDENGNKVTQAAPIFGTEDFGGRGGIVNYVFEGMTAGSRGGGAVAIIAFTLVVGGAFGIVLRTGAVEGGIMRVISLTNGKEIILIPILITLFSLGGAVFGMGEEAIPFVMILVPMFIAMGYDAVVGIMCSYVATQIGFGSSWQNPFGLAVAQGVAGIPVMSGAWFRIPLWIFFTGLTIVFTMRYAVKVKKNPTMSVAYESDREYREDFKNNENEEKPFTLGHKLVLLDILVCMIWTVWGVVKDGYYIPEIASQFFVMGLVAGVIGLIFRLNDMHLNDIPAAFNQGAADLLGAAMCVGMAQGIIIILGGTSATDGTVLNTILYTISNGMKNFPPVISAWLMYVFQSVFNFFVVS
;
A
#
# COMPACT_ATOMS: atom_id res chain seq x y z
N MET A 1 -3.73 -54.62 -15.33
CA MET A 1 -4.46 -53.86 -14.29
C MET A 1 -3.56 -53.42 -13.11
N TYR A 2 -2.73 -54.30 -12.52
CA TYR A 2 -1.82 -53.93 -11.43
C TYR A 2 -0.70 -52.95 -11.84
N ILE A 3 -0.15 -53.05 -13.03
CA ILE A 3 0.91 -52.18 -13.55
C ILE A 3 0.38 -50.79 -13.83
N LEU A 4 -0.86 -50.62 -14.34
CA LEU A 4 -1.50 -49.34 -14.56
C LEU A 4 -1.82 -48.63 -13.24
N LEU A 5 -2.23 -49.38 -12.20
CA LEU A 5 -2.46 -48.83 -10.86
C LEU A 5 -1.17 -48.38 -10.15
N CYS A 6 -0.05 -49.07 -10.41
CA CYS A 6 1.26 -48.66 -9.93
C CYS A 6 1.79 -47.41 -10.67
N GLN A 7 1.56 -47.30 -11.96
CA GLN A 7 1.96 -46.11 -12.71
C GLN A 7 1.15 -44.88 -12.27
N VAL A 8 -0.17 -44.96 -12.13
CA VAL A 8 -1.02 -43.86 -11.61
C VAL A 8 -0.60 -43.48 -10.18
N ARG A 9 -0.27 -44.45 -9.32
CA ARG A 9 0.20 -44.16 -7.96
C ARG A 9 1.63 -43.61 -7.90
N LEU A 10 2.46 -43.88 -8.91
CA LEU A 10 3.79 -43.28 -9.04
C LEU A 10 3.72 -41.88 -9.65
N GLU A 11 2.77 -41.64 -10.56
CA GLU A 11 2.50 -40.29 -11.11
C GLU A 11 1.90 -39.35 -10.04
N GLU A 12 0.96 -39.84 -9.21
CA GLU A 12 0.47 -39.08 -8.04
C GLU A 12 1.56 -38.81 -6.99
N LYS A 13 2.55 -39.70 -6.82
CA LYS A 13 3.69 -39.51 -5.90
C LYS A 13 4.81 -38.64 -6.47
N MET A 14 4.83 -38.42 -7.77
CA MET A 14 5.83 -37.59 -8.47
C MET A 14 5.29 -36.17 -8.80
N GLU A 15 4.06 -35.84 -8.46
CA GLU A 15 3.69 -34.43 -8.35
C GLU A 15 4.58 -33.85 -7.25
N LYS A 16 5.70 -33.26 -7.67
CA LYS A 16 6.54 -32.41 -6.79
C LYS A 16 5.56 -31.50 -6.07
N LYS A 17 5.40 -31.66 -4.75
CA LYS A 17 4.63 -30.73 -3.93
C LYS A 17 5.08 -29.33 -4.34
N LYS A 18 4.31 -28.65 -5.17
CA LYS A 18 4.57 -27.26 -5.50
C LYS A 18 4.63 -26.54 -4.17
N PHE A 19 5.76 -25.90 -3.89
CA PHE A 19 5.92 -25.10 -2.69
C PHE A 19 4.79 -24.08 -2.69
N GLN A 20 3.83 -24.27 -1.79
CA GLN A 20 2.76 -23.31 -1.59
C GLN A 20 3.25 -22.31 -0.54
N MET A 21 3.30 -21.04 -0.92
CA MET A 21 3.61 -19.98 0.03
C MET A 21 2.62 -20.02 1.20
N PRO A 22 3.11 -19.96 2.45
CA PRO A 22 2.23 -19.86 3.61
C PRO A 22 1.36 -18.60 3.52
N HIS A 23 0.21 -18.64 4.17
CA HIS A 23 -0.65 -17.45 4.28
C HIS A 23 0.13 -16.28 4.91
N THR A 24 -0.11 -15.05 4.44
CA THR A 24 0.62 -13.84 4.88
C THR A 24 0.66 -13.68 6.40
N TYR A 25 -0.43 -14.03 7.10
CA TYR A 25 -0.47 -13.96 8.57
C TYR A 25 0.53 -14.91 9.24
N ILE A 26 0.77 -16.10 8.67
CA ILE A 26 1.77 -17.05 9.17
C ILE A 26 3.18 -16.49 8.97
N ILE A 27 3.43 -15.85 7.84
CA ILE A 27 4.72 -15.21 7.55
C ILE A 27 4.96 -14.08 8.54
N ILE A 28 4.00 -13.19 8.75
CA ILE A 28 4.11 -12.09 9.71
C ILE A 28 4.36 -12.63 11.12
N PHE A 29 3.63 -13.66 11.56
CA PHE A 29 3.87 -14.27 12.86
C PHE A 29 5.27 -14.88 12.99
N GLY A 30 5.78 -15.52 11.93
CA GLY A 30 7.17 -16.00 11.89
C GLY A 30 8.18 -14.86 12.08
N VAL A 31 7.95 -13.73 11.43
CA VAL A 31 8.78 -12.51 11.60
C VAL A 31 8.69 -11.95 13.02
N ILE A 32 7.50 -11.95 13.63
CA ILE A 32 7.30 -11.57 15.04
C ILE A 32 8.16 -12.41 15.97
N LEU A 33 8.20 -13.74 15.76
CA LEU A 33 9.03 -14.62 16.59
C LEU A 33 10.52 -14.33 16.41
N VAL A 34 10.97 -14.04 15.19
CA VAL A 34 12.35 -13.62 14.92
C VAL A 34 12.65 -12.28 15.58
N ALA A 35 11.76 -11.29 15.46
CA ALA A 35 11.89 -9.99 16.13
C ALA A 35 12.00 -10.15 17.65
N ALA A 36 11.13 -10.96 18.25
CA ALA A 36 11.17 -11.26 19.69
C ALA A 36 12.49 -11.93 20.11
N LEU A 37 13.01 -12.85 19.30
CA LEU A 37 14.31 -13.47 19.56
C LEU A 37 15.45 -12.44 19.51
N LEU A 38 15.42 -11.50 18.56
CA LEU A 38 16.41 -10.43 18.46
C LEU A 38 16.45 -9.54 19.71
N THR A 39 15.32 -9.32 20.37
CA THR A 39 15.27 -8.51 21.60
C THR A 39 16.04 -9.14 22.78
N CYS A 40 16.29 -10.45 22.74
CA CYS A 40 17.09 -11.14 23.77
C CYS A 40 18.59 -10.81 23.66
N PHE A 41 19.08 -10.45 22.48
CA PHE A 41 20.51 -10.29 22.20
C PHE A 41 20.92 -8.86 21.92
N ILE A 42 20.01 -8.04 21.37
CA ILE A 42 20.33 -6.66 20.98
C ILE A 42 20.02 -5.72 22.13
N PRO A 43 21.00 -4.93 22.60
CA PRO A 43 20.78 -3.98 23.69
C PRO A 43 19.89 -2.81 23.26
N LEU A 44 19.26 -2.19 24.24
CA LEU A 44 18.43 -1.01 24.05
C LEU A 44 19.29 0.22 23.76
N GLY A 45 18.82 1.04 22.80
CA GLY A 45 19.44 2.30 22.45
C GLY A 45 18.41 3.41 22.28
N LYS A 46 18.80 4.63 22.51
CA LYS A 46 17.98 5.83 22.34
C LYS A 46 18.75 6.93 21.60
N TYR A 47 17.98 7.85 21.04
CA TYR A 47 18.46 9.10 20.46
C TYR A 47 17.84 10.29 21.17
N ASP A 48 18.47 11.44 21.07
CA ASP A 48 17.83 12.72 21.34
C ASP A 48 17.16 13.24 20.08
N THR A 49 16.29 14.23 20.22
CA THR A 49 15.61 14.89 19.11
C THR A 49 16.05 16.33 18.99
N LYS A 50 16.03 16.86 17.75
CA LYS A 50 16.25 18.28 17.47
C LYS A 50 15.15 18.83 16.57
N GLU A 51 14.85 20.11 16.71
CA GLU A 51 13.93 20.80 15.83
C GLU A 51 14.65 21.29 14.58
N ILE A 52 14.06 21.00 13.44
CA ILE A 52 14.50 21.54 12.15
C ILE A 52 13.35 22.37 11.53
N THR A 53 13.70 23.51 10.97
CA THR A 53 12.77 24.33 10.17
C THR A 53 13.09 24.15 8.70
N TYR A 54 12.08 23.84 7.91
CA TYR A 54 12.19 23.67 6.46
C TYR A 54 11.03 24.37 5.75
N THR A 55 11.27 24.84 4.53
CA THR A 55 10.28 25.57 3.74
C THR A 55 9.61 24.64 2.73
N VAL A 56 8.28 24.54 2.78
CA VAL A 56 7.46 23.81 1.80
C VAL A 56 6.45 24.77 1.21
N ASN A 57 6.43 24.90 -0.11
CA ASN A 57 5.51 25.76 -0.84
C ASN A 57 5.49 27.23 -0.34
N GLY A 58 6.64 27.76 0.08
CA GLY A 58 6.78 29.12 0.59
C GLY A 58 6.36 29.31 2.07
N SER A 59 5.95 28.26 2.76
CA SER A 59 5.62 28.28 4.19
C SER A 59 6.72 27.58 4.99
N GLU A 60 7.19 28.23 6.06
CA GLU A 60 8.09 27.59 7.01
C GLU A 60 7.33 26.59 7.87
N LYS A 61 7.84 25.37 7.94
CA LYS A 61 7.36 24.32 8.84
C LYS A 61 8.48 23.86 9.76
N THR A 62 8.19 23.76 11.05
CA THR A 62 9.10 23.18 12.04
C THR A 62 8.70 21.74 12.33
N ARG A 63 9.69 20.87 12.39
CA ARG A 63 9.49 19.46 12.74
C ARG A 63 10.59 18.99 13.66
N THR A 64 10.20 18.23 14.68
CA THR A 64 11.13 17.50 15.53
C THR A 64 11.64 16.28 14.79
N VAL A 65 12.94 16.12 14.68
CA VAL A 65 13.62 14.99 14.03
C VAL A 65 14.62 14.36 14.97
N VAL A 66 15.00 13.11 14.70
CA VAL A 66 16.05 12.41 15.45
C VAL A 66 17.39 13.09 15.18
N ASP A 67 18.20 13.29 16.24
CA ASP A 67 19.59 13.68 16.09
C ASP A 67 20.47 12.43 15.89
N PRO A 68 20.99 12.18 14.69
CA PRO A 68 21.71 10.94 14.37
C PRO A 68 23.04 10.78 15.15
N ASP A 69 23.58 11.87 15.67
CA ASP A 69 24.86 11.86 16.40
C ASP A 69 24.68 11.71 17.93
N SER A 70 23.45 11.69 18.42
CA SER A 70 23.10 11.61 19.85
C SER A 70 22.91 10.19 20.37
N PHE A 71 23.18 9.15 19.57
CA PHE A 71 22.90 7.77 19.97
C PHE A 71 23.60 7.36 21.27
N GLN A 72 22.84 6.76 22.18
CA GLN A 72 23.32 6.23 23.45
C GLN A 72 22.71 4.86 23.75
N TYR A 73 23.53 3.92 24.24
CA TYR A 73 23.02 2.68 24.82
C TYR A 73 22.39 2.95 26.19
N ILE A 74 21.31 2.25 26.49
CA ILE A 74 20.79 2.21 27.85
C ILE A 74 21.73 1.33 28.69
N LEU A 75 22.21 1.88 29.78
CA LEU A 75 23.14 1.21 30.71
C LEU A 75 22.44 0.92 32.04
N ASP A 76 22.82 -0.20 32.67
CA ASP A 76 22.43 -0.53 34.05
C ASP A 76 23.28 0.27 35.07
N GLU A 77 23.01 0.09 36.36
CA GLU A 77 23.74 0.72 37.44
C GLU A 77 25.25 0.36 37.49
N ASN A 78 25.63 -0.74 36.83
CA ASN A 78 27.00 -1.23 36.73
C ASN A 78 27.71 -0.80 35.42
N GLY A 79 27.02 -0.03 34.56
CA GLY A 79 27.55 0.42 33.27
C GLY A 79 27.47 -0.62 32.15
N ASN A 80 26.74 -1.73 32.31
CA ASN A 80 26.54 -2.71 31.26
C ASN A 80 25.37 -2.33 30.39
N LYS A 81 25.41 -2.71 29.11
CA LYS A 81 24.31 -2.49 28.17
C LYS A 81 23.09 -3.34 28.53
N VAL A 82 21.92 -2.71 28.65
CA VAL A 82 20.67 -3.38 29.00
C VAL A 82 20.08 -4.05 27.78
N THR A 83 19.77 -5.35 27.90
CA THR A 83 18.92 -6.09 26.97
C THR A 83 17.57 -6.36 27.65
N GLN A 84 16.49 -6.33 26.88
CA GLN A 84 15.17 -6.62 27.41
C GLN A 84 14.40 -7.47 26.42
N ALA A 85 14.24 -8.76 26.75
CA ALA A 85 13.45 -9.69 25.94
C ALA A 85 11.98 -9.21 25.81
N ALA A 86 11.41 -9.37 24.63
CA ALA A 86 9.99 -9.10 24.43
C ALA A 86 9.17 -10.04 25.35
N PRO A 87 8.20 -9.53 26.11
CA PRO A 87 7.37 -10.36 26.98
C PRO A 87 6.46 -11.26 26.14
N ILE A 88 6.00 -12.37 26.73
CA ILE A 88 4.96 -13.19 26.08
C ILE A 88 3.66 -12.39 26.05
N PHE A 89 3.27 -11.78 27.16
CA PHE A 89 2.15 -10.84 27.29
C PHE A 89 2.71 -9.45 27.63
N GLY A 90 2.44 -8.48 26.79
CA GLY A 90 2.86 -7.09 27.00
C GLY A 90 1.65 -6.23 27.30
N THR A 91 1.30 -6.12 28.57
CA THR A 91 0.29 -5.17 29.07
C THR A 91 0.99 -4.02 29.78
N GLU A 92 0.25 -2.94 30.07
CA GLU A 92 0.77 -1.79 30.85
C GLU A 92 1.38 -2.23 32.19
N ASP A 93 0.81 -3.25 32.81
CA ASP A 93 1.30 -3.83 34.08
C ASP A 93 2.67 -4.53 33.93
N PHE A 94 3.06 -4.89 32.71
CA PHE A 94 4.34 -5.53 32.38
C PHE A 94 5.32 -4.60 31.64
N GLY A 95 5.23 -3.30 31.86
CA GLY A 95 6.18 -2.33 31.31
C GLY A 95 5.76 -1.68 29.99
N GLY A 96 4.47 -1.73 29.64
CA GLY A 96 3.89 -0.96 28.53
C GLY A 96 4.36 -1.33 27.13
N ARG A 97 4.95 -2.52 26.96
CA ARG A 97 5.44 -3.02 25.65
C ARG A 97 4.58 -4.14 25.14
N GLY A 98 4.29 -4.10 23.83
CA GLY A 98 3.60 -5.17 23.15
C GLY A 98 4.28 -6.52 23.33
N GLY A 99 3.51 -7.56 23.65
CA GLY A 99 4.01 -8.92 23.80
C GLY A 99 3.77 -9.78 22.57
N ILE A 100 4.42 -10.97 22.55
CA ILE A 100 4.36 -11.90 21.42
C ILE A 100 2.93 -12.34 21.09
N VAL A 101 2.03 -12.44 22.08
CA VAL A 101 0.65 -12.90 21.85
C VAL A 101 -0.37 -11.79 21.70
N ASN A 102 -0.07 -10.56 22.11
CA ASN A 102 -0.97 -9.42 21.96
C ASN A 102 -0.55 -8.47 20.83
N TYR A 103 0.48 -8.82 20.04
CA TYR A 103 1.00 -8.00 18.95
C TYR A 103 -0.05 -7.57 17.93
N VAL A 104 -1.08 -8.39 17.68
CA VAL A 104 -2.17 -8.07 16.75
C VAL A 104 -2.96 -6.87 17.25
N PHE A 105 -3.40 -6.92 18.51
CA PHE A 105 -4.17 -5.84 19.11
C PHE A 105 -3.35 -4.54 19.21
N GLU A 106 -2.16 -4.63 19.76
CA GLU A 106 -1.25 -3.49 19.90
C GLU A 106 -0.88 -2.89 18.53
N GLY A 107 -0.62 -3.75 17.53
CA GLY A 107 -0.33 -3.31 16.19
C GLY A 107 -1.51 -2.60 15.51
N MET A 108 -2.73 -3.13 15.66
CA MET A 108 -3.93 -2.51 15.08
C MET A 108 -4.28 -1.16 15.73
N THR A 109 -3.96 -0.98 16.99
CA THR A 109 -4.24 0.26 17.74
C THR A 109 -3.07 1.25 17.72
N ALA A 110 -1.93 0.86 17.16
CA ALA A 110 -0.74 1.69 17.10
C ALA A 110 -0.90 2.88 16.15
N GLY A 111 -0.41 4.02 16.61
CA GLY A 111 -0.41 5.26 15.83
C GLY A 111 -1.38 6.30 16.38
N SER A 112 -1.82 7.18 15.51
CA SER A 112 -2.71 8.28 15.83
C SER A 112 -3.74 8.49 14.72
N ARG A 113 -4.68 9.41 14.90
CA ARG A 113 -5.66 9.78 13.88
C ARG A 113 -5.02 10.14 12.53
N GLY A 114 -3.85 10.77 12.53
CA GLY A 114 -3.17 11.24 11.32
C GLY A 114 -2.08 10.30 10.80
N GLY A 115 -1.87 9.11 11.41
CA GLY A 115 -0.83 8.20 10.91
C GLY A 115 -0.67 6.95 11.76
N GLY A 116 0.12 6.00 11.24
CA GLY A 116 0.29 4.68 11.83
C GLY A 116 -0.83 3.70 11.44
N ALA A 117 -0.75 2.50 11.98
CA ALA A 117 -1.64 1.40 11.57
C ALA A 117 -3.12 1.73 11.78
N VAL A 118 -3.50 2.33 12.91
CA VAL A 118 -4.89 2.65 13.22
C VAL A 118 -5.52 3.58 12.17
N ALA A 119 -4.77 4.57 11.68
CA ALA A 119 -5.26 5.49 10.65
C ALA A 119 -5.42 4.78 9.29
N ILE A 120 -4.45 3.96 8.89
CA ILE A 120 -4.48 3.22 7.63
C ILE A 120 -5.60 2.17 7.64
N ILE A 121 -5.80 1.46 8.76
CA ILE A 121 -6.89 0.50 8.92
C ILE A 121 -8.25 1.21 8.77
N ALA A 122 -8.47 2.32 9.50
CA ALA A 122 -9.70 3.08 9.42
C ALA A 122 -9.94 3.62 8.00
N PHE A 123 -8.91 4.18 7.37
CA PHE A 123 -8.95 4.64 5.98
C PHE A 123 -9.37 3.52 5.02
N THR A 124 -8.69 2.37 5.09
CA THR A 124 -8.94 1.22 4.20
C THR A 124 -10.38 0.74 4.32
N LEU A 125 -10.91 0.62 5.54
CA LEU A 125 -12.28 0.16 5.76
C LEU A 125 -13.33 1.18 5.30
N VAL A 126 -13.12 2.48 5.55
CA VAL A 126 -14.06 3.54 5.13
C VAL A 126 -14.06 3.68 3.61
N VAL A 127 -12.89 3.66 2.98
CA VAL A 127 -12.77 3.74 1.51
C VAL A 127 -13.35 2.49 0.86
N GLY A 128 -13.04 1.29 1.38
CA GLY A 128 -13.63 0.04 0.89
C GLY A 128 -15.16 0.07 0.96
N GLY A 129 -15.71 0.53 2.08
CA GLY A 129 -17.16 0.69 2.24
C GLY A 129 -17.76 1.69 1.26
N ALA A 130 -17.13 2.86 1.06
CA ALA A 130 -17.58 3.86 0.09
C ALA A 130 -17.62 3.29 -1.34
N PHE A 131 -16.55 2.57 -1.74
CA PHE A 131 -16.51 1.89 -3.04
C PHE A 131 -17.50 0.74 -3.13
N GLY A 132 -17.79 0.03 -2.05
CA GLY A 132 -18.87 -0.97 -2.02
C GLY A 132 -20.21 -0.37 -2.45
N ILE A 133 -20.56 0.84 -1.96
CA ILE A 133 -21.77 1.55 -2.39
C ILE A 133 -21.68 1.90 -3.88
N VAL A 134 -20.56 2.45 -4.35
CA VAL A 134 -20.34 2.80 -5.77
C VAL A 134 -20.50 1.57 -6.66
N LEU A 135 -19.86 0.46 -6.32
CA LEU A 135 -19.94 -0.80 -7.09
C LEU A 135 -21.37 -1.35 -7.13
N ARG A 136 -22.13 -1.26 -6.02
CA ARG A 136 -23.54 -1.68 -5.95
C ARG A 136 -24.43 -0.95 -6.96
N THR A 137 -24.09 0.28 -7.36
CA THR A 137 -24.84 1.03 -8.41
C THR A 137 -24.68 0.43 -9.80
N GLY A 138 -23.65 -0.39 -10.08
CA GLY A 138 -23.30 -0.89 -11.42
C GLY A 138 -22.69 0.16 -12.35
N ALA A 139 -22.44 1.39 -11.85
CA ALA A 139 -21.91 2.47 -12.68
C ALA A 139 -20.48 2.19 -13.17
N VAL A 140 -19.66 1.56 -12.33
CA VAL A 140 -18.29 1.18 -12.70
C VAL A 140 -18.30 0.12 -13.79
N GLU A 141 -19.11 -0.94 -13.65
CA GLU A 141 -19.27 -1.99 -14.66
C GLU A 141 -19.75 -1.42 -15.99
N GLY A 142 -20.82 -0.60 -15.97
CA GLY A 142 -21.32 0.07 -17.16
C GLY A 142 -20.31 1.02 -17.80
N GLY A 143 -19.51 1.73 -16.99
CA GLY A 143 -18.40 2.57 -17.43
C GLY A 143 -17.29 1.76 -18.12
N ILE A 144 -16.90 0.63 -17.54
CA ILE A 144 -15.91 -0.30 -18.10
C ILE A 144 -16.38 -0.78 -19.50
N MET A 145 -17.62 -1.28 -19.59
CA MET A 145 -18.17 -1.74 -20.87
C MET A 145 -18.20 -0.62 -21.92
N ARG A 146 -18.49 0.62 -21.51
CA ARG A 146 -18.46 1.78 -22.40
C ARG A 146 -17.05 2.11 -22.86
N VAL A 147 -16.04 2.07 -21.98
CA VAL A 147 -14.63 2.27 -22.36
C VAL A 147 -14.19 1.20 -23.35
N ILE A 148 -14.50 -0.07 -23.10
CA ILE A 148 -14.20 -1.18 -24.02
C ILE A 148 -14.81 -0.91 -25.42
N SER A 149 -16.09 -0.52 -25.47
CA SER A 149 -16.76 -0.23 -26.74
C SER A 149 -16.17 0.97 -27.49
N LEU A 150 -15.64 1.97 -26.79
CA LEU A 150 -15.04 3.16 -27.38
C LEU A 150 -13.60 2.94 -27.86
N THR A 151 -12.84 2.07 -27.20
CA THR A 151 -11.44 1.81 -27.55
C THR A 151 -11.25 0.98 -28.79
N ASN A 152 -12.29 0.25 -29.23
CA ASN A 152 -12.37 -0.43 -30.54
C ASN A 152 -11.12 -1.30 -30.84
N GLY A 153 -10.62 -2.08 -29.83
CA GLY A 153 -9.43 -2.94 -29.96
C GLY A 153 -8.09 -2.22 -29.74
N LYS A 154 -8.09 -0.95 -29.31
CA LYS A 154 -6.89 -0.16 -28.98
C LYS A 154 -6.69 0.03 -27.48
N GLU A 155 -7.25 -0.87 -26.68
CA GLU A 155 -7.22 -0.79 -25.20
C GLU A 155 -5.80 -0.70 -24.63
N ILE A 156 -4.82 -1.23 -25.38
CA ILE A 156 -3.40 -1.21 -24.98
C ILE A 156 -2.86 0.22 -24.75
N ILE A 157 -3.48 1.24 -25.36
CA ILE A 157 -3.09 2.65 -25.20
C ILE A 157 -3.40 3.17 -23.79
N LEU A 158 -4.37 2.57 -23.10
CA LEU A 158 -4.70 2.94 -21.72
C LEU A 158 -3.54 2.67 -20.75
N ILE A 159 -2.74 1.62 -21.02
CA ILE A 159 -1.61 1.23 -20.18
C ILE A 159 -0.61 2.38 -19.99
N PRO A 160 0.01 2.94 -21.05
CA PRO A 160 0.97 4.03 -20.88
C PRO A 160 0.33 5.31 -20.31
N ILE A 161 -0.93 5.60 -20.65
CA ILE A 161 -1.64 6.79 -20.12
C ILE A 161 -1.81 6.66 -18.62
N LEU A 162 -2.35 5.53 -18.13
CA LEU A 162 -2.60 5.31 -16.71
C LEU A 162 -1.29 5.23 -15.92
N ILE A 163 -0.29 4.49 -16.40
CA ILE A 163 1.01 4.42 -15.72
C ILE A 163 1.62 5.82 -15.58
N THR A 164 1.57 6.65 -16.63
CA THR A 164 2.12 8.01 -16.56
C THR A 164 1.33 8.87 -15.56
N LEU A 165 0.00 8.78 -15.56
CA LEU A 165 -0.86 9.56 -14.67
C LEU A 165 -0.61 9.19 -13.20
N PHE A 166 -0.64 7.91 -12.86
CA PHE A 166 -0.43 7.43 -11.49
C PHE A 166 1.00 7.65 -11.00
N SER A 167 1.98 7.43 -11.87
CA SER A 167 3.39 7.72 -11.58
C SER A 167 3.62 9.22 -11.33
N LEU A 168 2.96 10.09 -12.08
CA LEU A 168 2.99 11.53 -11.83
C LEU A 168 2.38 11.88 -10.48
N GLY A 169 1.25 11.25 -10.12
CA GLY A 169 0.61 11.40 -8.79
C GLY A 169 1.58 11.05 -7.65
N GLY A 170 2.25 9.91 -7.73
CA GLY A 170 3.27 9.51 -6.77
C GLY A 170 4.46 10.47 -6.71
N ALA A 171 4.95 10.94 -7.86
CA ALA A 171 6.14 11.79 -7.95
C ALA A 171 5.91 13.22 -7.44
N VAL A 172 4.72 13.78 -7.61
CA VAL A 172 4.41 15.18 -7.30
C VAL A 172 3.72 15.34 -5.95
N PHE A 173 2.71 14.50 -5.68
CA PHE A 173 1.90 14.61 -4.45
C PHE A 173 2.35 13.65 -3.36
N GLY A 174 3.16 12.62 -3.71
CA GLY A 174 3.46 11.53 -2.78
C GLY A 174 2.27 10.59 -2.59
N MET A 175 1.42 10.43 -3.64
CA MET A 175 0.29 9.51 -3.65
C MET A 175 0.76 8.09 -3.30
N GLY A 176 0.12 7.45 -2.36
CA GLY A 176 0.42 6.11 -1.87
C GLY A 176 -0.86 5.29 -1.70
N GLU A 177 -1.46 5.35 -0.53
CA GLU A 177 -2.67 4.62 -0.15
C GLU A 177 -3.89 5.05 -0.98
N GLU A 178 -3.92 6.28 -1.48
CA GLU A 178 -4.96 6.81 -2.36
C GLU A 178 -5.05 6.07 -3.70
N ALA A 179 -4.04 5.25 -4.04
CA ALA A 179 -4.11 4.37 -5.21
C ALA A 179 -5.07 3.18 -5.01
N ILE A 180 -5.37 2.77 -3.77
CA ILE A 180 -6.20 1.59 -3.45
C ILE A 180 -7.58 1.64 -4.13
N PRO A 181 -8.34 2.74 -4.05
CA PRO A 181 -9.63 2.85 -4.73
C PRO A 181 -9.56 2.61 -6.24
N PHE A 182 -8.49 3.06 -6.87
CA PHE A 182 -8.30 2.87 -8.30
C PHE A 182 -8.00 1.42 -8.67
N VAL A 183 -7.30 0.67 -7.80
CA VAL A 183 -7.08 -0.77 -8.00
C VAL A 183 -8.42 -1.50 -8.11
N MET A 184 -9.39 -1.14 -7.26
CA MET A 184 -10.73 -1.74 -7.26
C MET A 184 -11.49 -1.53 -8.57
N ILE A 185 -11.20 -0.45 -9.30
CA ILE A 185 -11.79 -0.15 -10.61
C ILE A 185 -10.96 -0.75 -11.74
N LEU A 186 -9.64 -0.54 -11.70
CA LEU A 186 -8.78 -0.87 -12.84
C LEU A 186 -8.53 -2.37 -12.99
N VAL A 187 -8.48 -3.14 -11.90
CA VAL A 187 -8.29 -4.59 -11.99
C VAL A 187 -9.45 -5.26 -12.72
N PRO A 188 -10.72 -5.10 -12.33
CA PRO A 188 -11.84 -5.64 -13.10
C PRO A 188 -11.88 -5.14 -14.54
N MET A 189 -11.56 -3.85 -14.77
CA MET A 189 -11.54 -3.26 -16.10
C MET A 189 -10.53 -3.96 -17.01
N PHE A 190 -9.30 -4.18 -16.57
CA PHE A 190 -8.28 -4.85 -17.37
C PHE A 190 -8.60 -6.33 -17.61
N ILE A 191 -9.20 -7.03 -16.63
CA ILE A 191 -9.67 -8.41 -16.80
C ILE A 191 -10.77 -8.47 -17.86
N ALA A 192 -11.74 -7.55 -17.83
CA ALA A 192 -12.81 -7.45 -18.82
C ALA A 192 -12.29 -7.15 -20.23
N MET A 193 -11.19 -6.40 -20.35
CA MET A 193 -10.49 -6.13 -21.63
C MET A 193 -9.66 -7.31 -22.14
N GLY A 194 -9.63 -8.45 -21.42
CA GLY A 194 -8.87 -9.65 -21.78
C GLY A 194 -7.40 -9.63 -21.35
N TYR A 195 -7.04 -8.75 -20.42
CA TYR A 195 -5.78 -8.79 -19.68
C TYR A 195 -5.94 -9.55 -18.37
N ASP A 196 -5.17 -9.23 -17.34
CA ASP A 196 -5.23 -9.82 -16.00
C ASP A 196 -5.13 -8.78 -14.87
N ALA A 197 -5.32 -9.23 -13.63
CA ALA A 197 -5.19 -8.38 -12.45
C ALA A 197 -3.81 -7.74 -12.33
N VAL A 198 -2.76 -8.43 -12.77
CA VAL A 198 -1.38 -7.90 -12.70
C VAL A 198 -1.25 -6.62 -13.53
N VAL A 199 -1.82 -6.59 -14.75
CA VAL A 199 -1.82 -5.37 -15.59
C VAL A 199 -2.57 -4.23 -14.87
N GLY A 200 -3.71 -4.52 -14.23
CA GLY A 200 -4.46 -3.52 -13.46
C GLY A 200 -3.65 -2.93 -12.31
N ILE A 201 -2.98 -3.78 -11.53
CA ILE A 201 -2.12 -3.39 -10.41
C ILE A 201 -0.89 -2.61 -10.89
N MET A 202 -0.27 -3.05 -12.00
CA MET A 202 0.86 -2.34 -12.60
C MET A 202 0.49 -0.95 -13.07
N CYS A 203 -0.72 -0.76 -13.63
CA CYS A 203 -1.21 0.53 -14.12
C CYS A 203 -1.65 1.49 -13.00
N SER A 204 -1.90 1.01 -11.80
CA SER A 204 -2.35 1.79 -10.64
C SER A 204 -1.29 1.85 -9.54
N TYR A 205 -1.32 0.89 -8.63
CA TYR A 205 -0.49 0.89 -7.43
C TYR A 205 1.01 0.87 -7.74
N VAL A 206 1.48 -0.03 -8.61
CA VAL A 206 2.92 -0.10 -8.93
C VAL A 206 3.38 1.18 -9.64
N ALA A 207 2.58 1.72 -10.55
CA ALA A 207 2.89 3.00 -11.21
C ALA A 207 3.01 4.13 -10.19
N THR A 208 2.11 4.20 -9.21
CA THR A 208 2.16 5.18 -8.11
C THR A 208 3.45 5.04 -7.30
N GLN A 209 3.82 3.81 -6.93
CA GLN A 209 5.04 3.54 -6.15
C GLN A 209 6.33 3.85 -6.95
N ILE A 210 6.34 3.61 -8.26
CA ILE A 210 7.45 4.03 -9.14
C ILE A 210 7.59 5.56 -9.11
N GLY A 211 6.48 6.28 -9.19
CA GLY A 211 6.46 7.73 -9.07
C GLY A 211 6.94 8.20 -7.71
N PHE A 212 6.45 7.60 -6.63
CA PHE A 212 6.84 7.90 -5.26
C PHE A 212 8.35 7.70 -5.03
N GLY A 213 8.89 6.54 -5.44
CA GLY A 213 10.31 6.21 -5.27
C GLY A 213 11.27 7.06 -6.12
N SER A 214 10.82 7.55 -7.28
CA SER A 214 11.59 8.44 -8.17
C SER A 214 11.18 9.91 -8.09
N SER A 215 10.48 10.31 -7.04
CA SER A 215 9.87 11.63 -6.86
C SER A 215 10.89 12.77 -6.87
N TRP A 216 10.46 13.92 -7.40
CA TRP A 216 11.25 15.16 -7.37
C TRP A 216 10.62 16.24 -6.47
N GLN A 217 9.37 16.08 -6.05
CA GLN A 217 8.62 17.10 -5.29
C GLN A 217 7.80 16.52 -4.14
N ASN A 218 7.82 15.20 -3.91
CA ASN A 218 7.02 14.56 -2.86
C ASN A 218 7.20 15.25 -1.49
N PRO A 219 6.15 15.84 -0.92
CA PRO A 219 6.23 16.60 0.32
C PRO A 219 6.39 15.71 1.56
N PHE A 220 5.97 14.46 1.51
CA PHE A 220 5.95 13.55 2.66
C PHE A 220 7.28 12.82 2.85
N GLY A 221 7.90 12.36 1.77
CA GLY A 221 9.18 11.65 1.82
C GLY A 221 10.36 12.54 1.51
N LEU A 222 10.42 13.06 0.28
CA LEU A 222 11.59 13.78 -0.23
C LEU A 222 11.84 15.11 0.49
N ALA A 223 10.80 15.95 0.65
CA ALA A 223 10.96 17.26 1.29
C ALA A 223 11.38 17.12 2.75
N VAL A 224 10.85 16.12 3.46
CA VAL A 224 11.26 15.81 4.83
C VAL A 224 12.70 15.33 4.88
N ALA A 225 13.11 14.40 4.01
CA ALA A 225 14.47 13.90 3.95
C ALA A 225 15.48 15.02 3.63
N GLN A 226 15.13 15.91 2.71
CA GLN A 226 15.96 17.09 2.37
C GLN A 226 16.06 18.07 3.55
N GLY A 227 14.94 18.28 4.27
CA GLY A 227 14.94 19.10 5.49
C GLY A 227 15.84 18.52 6.58
N VAL A 228 15.76 17.20 6.82
CA VAL A 228 16.65 16.52 7.80
C VAL A 228 18.13 16.61 7.38
N ALA A 229 18.41 16.51 6.07
CA ALA A 229 19.76 16.64 5.54
C ALA A 229 20.27 18.10 5.48
N GLY A 230 19.44 19.11 5.80
CA GLY A 230 19.80 20.51 5.75
C GLY A 230 20.03 21.05 4.33
N ILE A 231 19.47 20.41 3.30
CA ILE A 231 19.59 20.83 1.89
C ILE A 231 18.26 21.42 1.40
N PRO A 232 18.29 22.38 0.45
CA PRO A 232 17.08 23.03 -0.04
C PRO A 232 16.09 22.03 -0.62
N VAL A 233 14.80 22.25 -0.34
CA VAL A 233 13.69 21.47 -0.93
C VAL A 233 13.78 21.56 -2.45
N MET A 234 13.48 20.46 -3.14
CA MET A 234 13.62 20.29 -4.60
C MET A 234 15.07 20.30 -5.13
N SER A 235 16.10 20.36 -4.28
CA SER A 235 17.48 20.20 -4.75
C SER A 235 17.64 18.85 -5.46
N GLY A 236 18.34 18.84 -6.60
CA GLY A 236 18.51 17.65 -7.42
C GLY A 236 17.30 17.27 -8.29
N ALA A 237 16.26 18.11 -8.40
CA ALA A 237 15.12 17.84 -9.27
C ALA A 237 15.53 17.64 -10.74
N TRP A 238 16.55 18.36 -11.22
CA TRP A 238 17.11 18.22 -12.56
C TRP A 238 17.61 16.80 -12.87
N PHE A 239 18.06 16.06 -11.85
CA PHE A 239 18.48 14.66 -11.98
C PHE A 239 17.30 13.69 -11.75
N ARG A 240 16.42 14.00 -10.79
CA ARG A 240 15.30 13.14 -10.41
C ARG A 240 14.21 13.07 -11.48
N ILE A 241 13.95 14.18 -12.22
CA ILE A 241 12.96 14.17 -13.30
C ILE A 241 13.37 13.22 -14.44
N PRO A 242 14.61 13.26 -15.01
CA PRO A 242 15.07 12.24 -15.94
C PRO A 242 15.00 10.81 -15.39
N LEU A 243 15.32 10.62 -14.12
CA LEU A 243 15.25 9.32 -13.47
C LEU A 243 13.80 8.80 -13.38
N TRP A 244 12.86 9.68 -13.05
CA TRP A 244 11.43 9.37 -13.06
C TRP A 244 10.94 9.00 -14.47
N ILE A 245 11.32 9.75 -15.51
CA ILE A 245 10.97 9.45 -16.90
C ILE A 245 11.51 8.08 -17.28
N PHE A 246 12.74 7.76 -16.89
CA PHE A 246 13.38 6.48 -17.19
C PHE A 246 12.63 5.31 -16.53
N PHE A 247 12.35 5.37 -15.22
CA PHE A 247 11.67 4.29 -14.51
C PHE A 247 10.21 4.16 -14.94
N THR A 248 9.51 5.26 -15.15
CA THR A 248 8.14 5.24 -15.68
C THR A 248 8.10 4.64 -17.08
N GLY A 249 9.02 5.03 -17.97
CA GLY A 249 9.16 4.46 -19.31
C GLY A 249 9.49 2.96 -19.28
N LEU A 250 10.40 2.54 -18.41
CA LEU A 250 10.72 1.13 -18.20
C LEU A 250 9.50 0.32 -17.76
N THR A 251 8.74 0.86 -16.81
CA THR A 251 7.49 0.25 -16.31
C THR A 251 6.46 0.13 -17.42
N ILE A 252 6.28 1.17 -18.25
CA ILE A 252 5.39 1.13 -19.41
C ILE A 252 5.79 0.01 -20.36
N VAL A 253 7.06 -0.05 -20.75
CA VAL A 253 7.57 -1.07 -21.70
C VAL A 253 7.40 -2.47 -21.14
N PHE A 254 7.71 -2.68 -19.87
CA PHE A 254 7.55 -3.97 -19.21
C PHE A 254 6.08 -4.39 -19.18
N THR A 255 5.19 -3.51 -18.70
CA THR A 255 3.76 -3.79 -18.58
C THR A 255 3.12 -4.03 -19.93
N MET A 256 3.45 -3.24 -20.97
CA MET A 256 2.92 -3.45 -22.31
C MET A 256 3.36 -4.79 -22.90
N ARG A 257 4.64 -5.19 -22.72
CA ARG A 257 5.13 -6.51 -23.17
C ARG A 257 4.40 -7.65 -22.48
N TYR A 258 4.22 -7.52 -21.16
CA TYR A 258 3.49 -8.50 -20.37
C TYR A 258 2.01 -8.57 -20.80
N ALA A 259 1.34 -7.43 -20.93
CA ALA A 259 -0.06 -7.33 -21.35
C ALA A 259 -0.31 -7.97 -22.71
N VAL A 260 0.55 -7.70 -23.71
CA VAL A 260 0.45 -8.34 -25.04
C VAL A 260 0.60 -9.86 -24.93
N LYS A 261 1.50 -10.35 -24.09
CA LYS A 261 1.72 -11.78 -23.88
C LYS A 261 0.50 -12.45 -23.25
N VAL A 262 -0.07 -11.84 -22.21
CA VAL A 262 -1.26 -12.35 -21.51
C VAL A 262 -2.48 -12.30 -22.41
N LYS A 263 -2.69 -11.19 -23.16
CA LYS A 263 -3.82 -11.07 -24.10
C LYS A 263 -3.79 -12.12 -25.21
N LYS A 264 -2.58 -12.52 -25.66
CA LYS A 264 -2.43 -13.61 -26.66
C LYS A 264 -2.64 -15.00 -26.06
N ASN A 265 -2.21 -15.21 -24.84
CA ASN A 265 -2.35 -16.48 -24.14
C ASN A 265 -2.65 -16.24 -22.66
N PRO A 266 -3.94 -16.20 -22.27
CA PRO A 266 -4.35 -15.92 -20.88
C PRO A 266 -3.78 -16.88 -19.84
N THR A 267 -3.48 -18.14 -20.20
CA THR A 267 -2.91 -19.13 -19.28
C THR A 267 -1.46 -18.80 -18.87
N MET A 268 -0.81 -17.86 -19.54
CA MET A 268 0.52 -17.35 -19.15
C MET A 268 0.48 -16.30 -18.04
N SER A 269 -0.72 -15.86 -17.65
CA SER A 269 -0.91 -14.97 -16.50
C SER A 269 -0.57 -15.71 -15.21
N VAL A 270 0.20 -15.05 -14.32
CA VAL A 270 0.44 -15.56 -12.97
C VAL A 270 -0.80 -15.47 -12.07
N ALA A 271 -1.76 -14.64 -12.45
CA ALA A 271 -3.04 -14.44 -11.78
C ALA A 271 -4.19 -15.24 -12.44
N TYR A 272 -3.89 -16.17 -13.36
CA TYR A 272 -4.91 -16.85 -14.15
C TYR A 272 -5.99 -17.52 -13.31
N GLU A 273 -5.61 -18.21 -12.23
CA GLU A 273 -6.57 -18.89 -11.36
C GLU A 273 -7.31 -17.91 -10.43
N SER A 274 -6.61 -16.93 -9.88
CA SER A 274 -7.23 -15.92 -8.99
C SER A 274 -8.25 -15.04 -9.70
N ASP A 275 -8.02 -14.77 -11.00
CA ASP A 275 -8.90 -13.92 -11.80
C ASP A 275 -10.08 -14.69 -12.41
N ARG A 276 -10.22 -16.00 -12.12
CA ARG A 276 -11.24 -16.86 -12.74
C ARG A 276 -12.65 -16.36 -12.49
N GLU A 277 -12.95 -16.00 -11.26
CA GLU A 277 -14.27 -15.52 -10.84
C GLU A 277 -14.66 -14.26 -11.63
N TYR A 278 -13.77 -13.25 -11.67
CA TYR A 278 -14.01 -12.04 -12.47
C TYR A 278 -14.23 -12.33 -13.96
N ARG A 279 -13.44 -13.26 -14.53
CA ARG A 279 -13.62 -13.62 -15.95
C ARG A 279 -14.93 -14.34 -16.23
N GLU A 280 -15.39 -15.19 -15.31
CA GLU A 280 -16.67 -15.88 -15.43
C GLU A 280 -17.84 -14.90 -15.29
N ASP A 281 -17.77 -13.97 -14.32
CA ASP A 281 -18.78 -12.94 -14.12
C ASP A 281 -18.92 -12.02 -15.36
N PHE A 282 -17.81 -11.57 -15.95
CA PHE A 282 -17.87 -10.76 -17.16
C PHE A 282 -18.43 -11.52 -18.35
N LYS A 283 -18.09 -12.80 -18.54
CA LYS A 283 -18.64 -13.63 -19.62
C LYS A 283 -20.14 -13.88 -19.47
N ASN A 284 -20.61 -14.07 -18.24
CA ASN A 284 -22.02 -14.27 -17.95
C ASN A 284 -22.83 -13.00 -18.20
N ASN A 285 -22.24 -11.84 -17.93
CA ASN A 285 -22.86 -10.52 -18.08
C ASN A 285 -22.66 -9.93 -19.50
N GLU A 286 -21.80 -10.49 -20.34
CA GLU A 286 -21.50 -9.97 -21.69
C GLU A 286 -22.73 -9.94 -22.62
N ASN A 287 -23.72 -10.81 -22.38
CA ASN A 287 -24.98 -10.87 -23.11
C ASN A 287 -26.12 -10.04 -22.49
N GLU A 288 -25.93 -9.46 -21.30
CA GLU A 288 -26.90 -8.55 -20.71
C GLU A 288 -26.56 -7.12 -21.09
N GLU A 289 -27.25 -6.58 -22.11
CA GLU A 289 -27.23 -5.15 -22.40
C GLU A 289 -27.84 -4.37 -21.20
N LYS A 290 -27.06 -4.17 -20.14
CA LYS A 290 -27.49 -3.30 -19.03
C LYS A 290 -27.51 -1.86 -19.55
N PRO A 291 -28.64 -1.15 -19.44
CA PRO A 291 -28.75 0.20 -19.97
C PRO A 291 -27.82 1.15 -19.19
N PHE A 292 -26.88 1.76 -19.89
CA PHE A 292 -26.01 2.80 -19.33
C PHE A 292 -26.79 4.13 -19.23
N THR A 293 -27.50 4.31 -18.14
CA THR A 293 -28.43 5.43 -17.90
C THR A 293 -27.72 6.70 -17.44
N LEU A 294 -28.51 7.81 -17.34
CA LEU A 294 -28.01 9.08 -16.80
C LEU A 294 -27.49 8.91 -15.35
N GLY A 295 -28.14 8.05 -14.54
CA GLY A 295 -27.70 7.78 -13.17
C GLY A 295 -26.29 7.19 -13.12
N HIS A 296 -25.96 6.22 -13.97
CA HIS A 296 -24.59 5.68 -14.07
C HIS A 296 -23.55 6.75 -14.43
N LYS A 297 -23.89 7.65 -15.38
CA LYS A 297 -23.01 8.78 -15.76
C LYS A 297 -22.78 9.75 -14.61
N LEU A 298 -23.83 10.01 -13.80
CA LEU A 298 -23.71 10.90 -12.64
C LEU A 298 -22.85 10.28 -11.55
N VAL A 299 -22.96 8.98 -11.29
CA VAL A 299 -22.05 8.28 -10.35
C VAL A 299 -20.60 8.33 -10.82
N LEU A 300 -20.33 8.10 -12.12
CA LEU A 300 -18.97 8.24 -12.67
C LEU A 300 -18.45 9.68 -12.59
N LEU A 301 -19.33 10.65 -12.79
CA LEU A 301 -18.99 12.07 -12.59
C LEU A 301 -18.69 12.39 -11.13
N ASP A 302 -19.45 11.84 -10.18
CA ASP A 302 -19.20 11.95 -8.75
C ASP A 302 -17.82 11.42 -8.36
N ILE A 303 -17.44 10.24 -8.86
CA ILE A 303 -16.09 9.68 -8.69
C ILE A 303 -15.04 10.68 -9.21
N LEU A 304 -15.22 11.18 -10.44
CA LEU A 304 -14.28 12.13 -11.04
C LEU A 304 -14.16 13.43 -10.22
N VAL A 305 -15.28 13.98 -9.76
CA VAL A 305 -15.30 15.19 -8.92
C VAL A 305 -14.61 14.93 -7.58
N CYS A 306 -14.87 13.79 -6.95
CA CYS A 306 -14.19 13.39 -5.71
C CYS A 306 -12.66 13.28 -5.93
N MET A 307 -12.21 12.68 -7.02
CA MET A 307 -10.80 12.58 -7.34
C MET A 307 -10.13 13.94 -7.52
N ILE A 308 -10.78 14.85 -8.25
CA ILE A 308 -10.29 16.23 -8.43
C ILE A 308 -10.25 16.95 -7.08
N TRP A 309 -11.28 16.79 -6.25
CA TRP A 309 -11.32 17.37 -4.91
C TRP A 309 -10.22 16.83 -4.01
N THR A 310 -9.94 15.52 -4.05
CA THR A 310 -8.86 14.90 -3.27
C THR A 310 -7.50 15.47 -3.69
N VAL A 311 -7.20 15.48 -4.99
CA VAL A 311 -5.93 16.03 -5.51
C VAL A 311 -5.78 17.50 -5.16
N TRP A 312 -6.85 18.30 -5.31
CA TRP A 312 -6.84 19.71 -4.96
C TRP A 312 -6.59 19.92 -3.46
N GLY A 313 -7.25 19.14 -2.59
CA GLY A 313 -7.10 19.22 -1.14
C GLY A 313 -5.69 18.84 -0.67
N VAL A 314 -5.11 17.77 -1.25
CA VAL A 314 -3.73 17.35 -0.94
C VAL A 314 -2.74 18.46 -1.36
N VAL A 315 -2.86 18.99 -2.58
CA VAL A 315 -1.91 19.97 -3.12
C VAL A 315 -2.00 21.32 -2.42
N LYS A 316 -3.23 21.80 -2.17
CA LYS A 316 -3.46 23.16 -1.65
C LYS A 316 -3.48 23.23 -0.13
N ASP A 317 -4.18 22.30 0.51
CA ASP A 317 -4.48 22.35 1.94
C ASP A 317 -3.70 21.29 2.74
N GLY A 318 -2.93 20.42 2.07
CA GLY A 318 -2.14 19.36 2.71
C GLY A 318 -3.00 18.27 3.34
N TYR A 319 -4.16 17.95 2.73
CA TYR A 319 -5.02 16.85 3.18
C TYR A 319 -4.24 15.55 3.26
N TYR A 320 -4.59 14.78 4.26
CA TYR A 320 -3.97 13.48 4.51
C TYR A 320 -5.05 12.43 4.82
N ILE A 321 -4.68 11.30 5.38
CA ILE A 321 -5.54 10.13 5.60
C ILE A 321 -6.96 10.48 6.08
N PRO A 322 -7.19 11.28 7.16
CA PRO A 322 -8.54 11.52 7.69
C PRO A 322 -9.43 12.31 6.74
N GLU A 323 -8.87 13.36 6.10
CA GLU A 323 -9.60 14.23 5.19
C GLU A 323 -9.97 13.46 3.92
N ILE A 324 -9.03 12.70 3.37
CA ILE A 324 -9.23 11.89 2.16
C ILE A 324 -10.26 10.79 2.41
N ALA A 325 -10.19 10.09 3.57
CA ALA A 325 -11.21 9.10 3.95
C ALA A 325 -12.62 9.71 3.99
N SER A 326 -12.74 10.95 4.53
CA SER A 326 -14.00 11.65 4.61
C SER A 326 -14.53 12.05 3.21
N GLN A 327 -13.66 12.44 2.28
CA GLN A 327 -14.03 12.74 0.91
C GLN A 327 -14.57 11.51 0.18
N PHE A 328 -13.90 10.35 0.31
CA PHE A 328 -14.39 9.10 -0.26
C PHE A 328 -15.71 8.66 0.36
N PHE A 329 -15.88 8.84 1.67
CA PHE A 329 -17.15 8.55 2.32
C PHE A 329 -18.30 9.40 1.76
N VAL A 330 -18.08 10.71 1.56
CA VAL A 330 -19.05 11.61 0.92
C VAL A 330 -19.38 11.14 -0.49
N MET A 331 -18.37 10.77 -1.30
CA MET A 331 -18.56 10.18 -2.64
C MET A 331 -19.48 8.95 -2.57
N GLY A 332 -19.20 8.00 -1.67
CA GLY A 332 -20.03 6.81 -1.50
C GLY A 332 -21.49 7.15 -1.16
N LEU A 333 -21.72 8.13 -0.26
CA LEU A 333 -23.06 8.59 0.09
C LEU A 333 -23.77 9.26 -1.12
N VAL A 334 -23.09 10.12 -1.87
CA VAL A 334 -23.66 10.77 -3.07
C VAL A 334 -23.99 9.72 -4.13
N ALA A 335 -23.08 8.77 -4.39
CA ALA A 335 -23.34 7.63 -5.28
C ALA A 335 -24.57 6.82 -4.84
N GLY A 336 -24.70 6.55 -3.53
CA GLY A 336 -25.86 5.86 -2.95
C GLY A 336 -27.17 6.63 -3.16
N VAL A 337 -27.18 7.95 -2.95
CA VAL A 337 -28.34 8.80 -3.19
C VAL A 337 -28.72 8.80 -4.69
N ILE A 338 -27.74 8.93 -5.59
CA ILE A 338 -27.97 8.83 -7.03
C ILE A 338 -28.55 7.44 -7.36
N GLY A 339 -27.98 6.39 -6.80
CA GLY A 339 -28.45 5.00 -6.98
C GLY A 339 -29.91 4.82 -6.58
N LEU A 340 -30.36 5.43 -5.47
CA LEU A 340 -31.75 5.42 -5.02
C LEU A 340 -32.68 6.20 -5.95
N ILE A 341 -32.30 7.44 -6.32
CA ILE A 341 -33.15 8.30 -7.16
C ILE A 341 -33.38 7.67 -8.54
N PHE A 342 -32.34 7.10 -9.14
CA PHE A 342 -32.39 6.51 -10.47
C PHE A 342 -32.70 5.00 -10.44
N ARG A 343 -32.90 4.41 -9.25
CA ARG A 343 -33.12 2.97 -9.03
C ARG A 343 -32.10 2.09 -9.76
N LEU A 344 -30.83 2.46 -9.65
CA LEU A 344 -29.74 1.73 -10.29
C LEU A 344 -29.61 0.33 -9.68
N ASN A 345 -29.61 -0.71 -10.51
CA ASN A 345 -29.62 -2.12 -10.07
C ASN A 345 -30.67 -2.42 -9.01
N ASP A 346 -31.89 -1.83 -9.13
CA ASP A 346 -32.99 -1.97 -8.17
C ASP A 346 -32.59 -1.60 -6.73
N MET A 347 -31.74 -0.61 -6.57
CA MET A 347 -31.19 -0.19 -5.28
C MET A 347 -32.24 0.39 -4.35
N HIS A 348 -32.28 -0.07 -3.10
CA HIS A 348 -33.13 0.39 -2.02
C HIS A 348 -32.31 0.99 -0.90
N LEU A 349 -32.96 1.71 0.02
CA LEU A 349 -32.27 2.44 1.11
C LEU A 349 -31.38 1.51 1.96
N ASN A 350 -31.86 0.31 2.27
CA ASN A 350 -31.11 -0.65 3.08
C ASN A 350 -29.91 -1.30 2.35
N ASP A 351 -29.85 -1.17 1.04
CA ASP A 351 -28.70 -1.67 0.26
C ASP A 351 -27.46 -0.80 0.47
N ILE A 352 -27.61 0.48 0.83
CA ILE A 352 -26.47 1.38 1.06
C ILE A 352 -25.60 0.89 2.22
N PRO A 353 -26.12 0.71 3.46
CA PRO A 353 -25.29 0.19 4.54
C PRO A 353 -24.85 -1.26 4.31
N ALA A 354 -25.63 -2.08 3.62
CA ALA A 354 -25.22 -3.45 3.28
C ALA A 354 -24.03 -3.45 2.32
N ALA A 355 -24.06 -2.63 1.26
CA ALA A 355 -22.97 -2.47 0.32
C ALA A 355 -21.71 -1.86 0.97
N PHE A 356 -21.89 -0.89 1.88
CA PHE A 356 -20.79 -0.35 2.67
C PHE A 356 -20.10 -1.45 3.50
N ASN A 357 -20.88 -2.26 4.22
CA ASN A 357 -20.33 -3.35 5.03
C ASN A 357 -19.60 -4.38 4.17
N GLN A 358 -20.17 -4.73 3.00
CA GLN A 358 -19.52 -5.67 2.08
C GLN A 358 -18.19 -5.10 1.57
N GLY A 359 -18.15 -3.86 1.07
CA GLY A 359 -16.93 -3.25 0.58
C GLY A 359 -15.84 -3.07 1.65
N ALA A 360 -16.22 -2.78 2.90
CA ALA A 360 -15.30 -2.77 4.02
C ALA A 360 -14.75 -4.18 4.32
N ALA A 361 -15.61 -5.22 4.28
CA ALA A 361 -15.23 -6.61 4.50
C ALA A 361 -14.25 -7.12 3.42
N ASP A 362 -14.41 -6.70 2.17
CA ASP A 362 -13.51 -7.08 1.06
C ASP A 362 -12.07 -6.61 1.30
N LEU A 363 -11.87 -5.50 2.02
CA LEU A 363 -10.55 -4.97 2.38
C LEU A 363 -10.09 -5.34 3.80
N LEU A 364 -10.89 -6.10 4.57
CA LEU A 364 -10.55 -6.47 5.95
C LEU A 364 -9.22 -7.22 6.03
N GLY A 365 -8.95 -8.13 5.08
CA GLY A 365 -7.70 -8.89 5.04
C GLY A 365 -6.47 -8.00 4.93
N ALA A 366 -6.53 -6.96 4.10
CA ALA A 366 -5.45 -5.98 3.95
C ALA A 366 -5.29 -5.14 5.23
N ALA A 367 -6.38 -4.66 5.81
CA ALA A 367 -6.39 -3.91 7.07
C ALA A 367 -5.76 -4.71 8.22
N MET A 368 -6.09 -6.00 8.33
CA MET A 368 -5.49 -6.91 9.32
C MET A 368 -3.98 -7.07 9.11
N CYS A 369 -3.52 -7.21 7.85
CA CYS A 369 -2.08 -7.31 7.55
C CYS A 369 -1.32 -6.08 8.03
N VAL A 370 -1.85 -4.87 7.82
CA VAL A 370 -1.23 -3.62 8.29
C VAL A 370 -1.07 -3.63 9.81
N GLY A 371 -2.13 -3.95 10.55
CA GLY A 371 -2.06 -4.04 12.01
C GLY A 371 -1.06 -5.08 12.50
N MET A 372 -1.10 -6.27 11.94
CA MET A 372 -0.17 -7.34 12.30
C MET A 372 1.30 -6.98 12.01
N ALA A 373 1.57 -6.34 10.86
CA ALA A 373 2.92 -5.92 10.49
C ALA A 373 3.45 -4.81 11.43
N GLN A 374 2.58 -3.87 11.86
CA GLN A 374 2.95 -2.87 12.86
C GLN A 374 3.35 -3.50 14.19
N GLY A 375 2.82 -4.67 14.52
CA GLY A 375 3.20 -5.45 15.70
C GLY A 375 4.70 -5.81 15.73
N ILE A 376 5.37 -5.94 14.58
CA ILE A 376 6.82 -6.19 14.49
C ILE A 376 7.59 -5.00 15.11
N ILE A 377 7.19 -3.79 14.75
CA ILE A 377 7.80 -2.56 15.29
C ILE A 377 7.59 -2.47 16.80
N ILE A 378 6.41 -2.79 17.28
CA ILE A 378 6.07 -2.76 18.71
C ILE A 378 6.92 -3.76 19.47
N ILE A 379 7.10 -4.99 18.97
CA ILE A 379 7.97 -5.99 19.59
C ILE A 379 9.43 -5.50 19.68
N LEU A 380 9.91 -4.76 18.68
CA LEU A 380 11.25 -4.15 18.71
C LEU A 380 11.35 -2.91 19.60
N GLY A 381 10.28 -2.53 20.31
CA GLY A 381 10.22 -1.45 21.27
C GLY A 381 9.54 -0.17 20.78
N GLY A 382 8.90 -0.19 19.60
CA GLY A 382 8.20 0.96 19.02
C GLY A 382 9.08 1.87 18.17
N THR A 383 8.49 2.97 17.68
CA THR A 383 9.13 3.95 16.78
C THR A 383 9.69 5.17 17.51
N SER A 384 9.58 5.24 18.85
CA SER A 384 10.10 6.38 19.60
C SER A 384 11.62 6.42 19.53
N ALA A 385 12.16 7.56 19.11
CA ALA A 385 13.60 7.76 19.10
C ALA A 385 14.19 7.96 20.51
N THR A 386 13.42 8.59 21.39
CA THR A 386 13.85 8.96 22.75
C THR A 386 13.75 7.82 23.75
N ASP A 387 12.94 6.82 23.45
CA ASP A 387 12.80 5.65 24.31
C ASP A 387 13.89 4.61 23.97
N GLY A 388 14.31 3.86 25.00
CA GLY A 388 15.27 2.78 24.80
C GLY A 388 14.63 1.63 24.01
N THR A 389 14.97 1.48 22.73
CA THR A 389 14.41 0.44 21.87
C THR A 389 15.49 -0.38 21.17
N VAL A 390 15.15 -1.64 20.85
CA VAL A 390 16.00 -2.52 20.04
C VAL A 390 16.08 -1.98 18.60
N LEU A 391 14.98 -1.41 18.08
CA LEU A 391 14.93 -0.82 16.74
C LEU A 391 15.98 0.29 16.59
N ASN A 392 16.09 1.20 17.56
CA ASN A 392 17.11 2.27 17.56
C ASN A 392 18.52 1.73 17.45
N THR A 393 18.82 0.65 18.19
CA THR A 393 20.15 0.01 18.13
C THR A 393 20.42 -0.65 16.78
N ILE A 394 19.43 -1.31 16.18
CA ILE A 394 19.56 -1.90 14.84
C ILE A 394 19.87 -0.80 13.82
N LEU A 395 19.08 0.28 13.82
CA LEU A 395 19.26 1.41 12.89
C LEU A 395 20.63 2.08 13.08
N TYR A 396 21.06 2.30 14.33
CA TYR A 396 22.39 2.84 14.63
C TYR A 396 23.50 1.94 14.12
N THR A 397 23.44 0.64 14.42
CA THR A 397 24.49 -0.31 14.05
C THR A 397 24.68 -0.34 12.53
N ILE A 398 23.58 -0.36 11.77
CA ILE A 398 23.62 -0.35 10.31
C ILE A 398 24.16 0.99 9.79
N SER A 399 23.62 2.10 10.28
CA SER A 399 24.07 3.44 9.90
C SER A 399 25.56 3.66 10.18
N ASN A 400 26.00 3.30 11.38
CA ASN A 400 27.40 3.46 11.78
C ASN A 400 28.34 2.53 10.99
N GLY A 401 27.91 1.30 10.69
CA GLY A 401 28.67 0.38 9.85
C GLY A 401 28.90 0.91 8.44
N MET A 402 27.98 1.75 7.94
CA MET A 402 28.07 2.33 6.59
C MET A 402 28.90 3.63 6.52
N LYS A 403 29.16 4.30 7.65
CA LYS A 403 29.92 5.58 7.67
C LYS A 403 31.31 5.49 7.03
N ASN A 404 31.95 4.33 7.09
CA ASN A 404 33.31 4.13 6.61
C ASN A 404 33.42 3.72 5.12
N PHE A 405 32.30 3.51 4.44
CA PHE A 405 32.30 3.14 3.04
C PHE A 405 32.21 4.38 2.12
N PRO A 406 32.75 4.30 0.89
CA PRO A 406 32.53 5.33 -0.12
C PRO A 406 31.03 5.57 -0.34
N PRO A 407 30.60 6.83 -0.63
CA PRO A 407 29.17 7.19 -0.74
C PRO A 407 28.35 6.28 -1.67
N VAL A 408 28.96 5.84 -2.78
CA VAL A 408 28.29 4.94 -3.75
C VAL A 408 28.00 3.58 -3.14
N ILE A 409 28.96 3.01 -2.40
CA ILE A 409 28.80 1.72 -1.73
C ILE A 409 27.78 1.84 -0.59
N SER A 410 27.87 2.91 0.21
CA SER A 410 26.93 3.18 1.29
C SER A 410 25.50 3.33 0.77
N ALA A 411 25.30 4.04 -0.35
CA ALA A 411 23.98 4.17 -0.98
C ALA A 411 23.43 2.82 -1.47
N TRP A 412 24.29 1.98 -2.07
CA TRP A 412 23.88 0.64 -2.51
C TRP A 412 23.53 -0.29 -1.34
N LEU A 413 24.36 -0.29 -0.29
CA LEU A 413 24.09 -1.07 0.93
C LEU A 413 22.81 -0.59 1.61
N MET A 414 22.56 0.73 1.69
CA MET A 414 21.33 1.31 2.21
C MET A 414 20.12 0.86 1.40
N TYR A 415 20.21 0.85 0.07
CA TYR A 415 19.13 0.36 -0.79
C TYR A 415 18.81 -1.12 -0.53
N VAL A 416 19.83 -1.97 -0.42
CA VAL A 416 19.63 -3.40 -0.09
C VAL A 416 19.00 -3.55 1.28
N PHE A 417 19.53 -2.84 2.28
CA PHE A 417 18.99 -2.86 3.64
C PHE A 417 17.54 -2.38 3.67
N GLN A 418 17.25 -1.24 3.04
CA GLN A 418 15.89 -0.70 2.97
C GLN A 418 14.92 -1.68 2.29
N SER A 419 15.37 -2.36 1.23
CA SER A 419 14.54 -3.35 0.53
C SER A 419 14.24 -4.56 1.42
N VAL A 420 15.23 -5.04 2.19
CA VAL A 420 15.04 -6.13 3.16
C VAL A 420 14.16 -5.67 4.32
N PHE A 421 14.40 -4.47 4.84
CA PHE A 421 13.65 -3.93 5.97
C PHE A 421 12.17 -3.69 5.61
N ASN A 422 11.88 -3.12 4.44
CA ASN A 422 10.51 -2.91 3.97
C ASN A 422 9.74 -4.20 3.71
N PHE A 423 10.43 -5.33 3.52
CA PHE A 423 9.77 -6.63 3.45
C PHE A 423 9.17 -7.05 4.81
N PHE A 424 9.82 -6.66 5.92
CA PHE A 424 9.40 -7.02 7.27
C PHE A 424 8.57 -5.94 7.96
N VAL A 425 8.80 -4.68 7.60
CA VAL A 425 8.17 -3.52 8.24
C VAL A 425 7.42 -2.73 7.18
N VAL A 426 6.10 -2.72 7.29
CA VAL A 426 5.25 -1.89 6.44
C VAL A 426 5.46 -0.43 6.85
N SER A 427 5.97 0.37 5.93
CA SER A 427 6.20 1.80 6.10
C SER A 427 5.05 2.60 5.52
#